data_4a0d322056324d51a624ce313f283695
#
_entry.id   4a0d322056324d51a624ce313f283695
#
_cell.length_a   1.000
_cell.length_b   1.000
_cell.length_c   1.000
_cell.angle_alpha   90.00
_cell.angle_beta   90.00
_cell.angle_gamma   90.00
#
_symmetry.space_group_name_H-M   'P 1'
#
loop_
_entity.id
_entity.type
_entity.pdbx_description
1 polymer ?
#
loop_
_entity_poly.entity_id
_entity_poly.type
_entity_poly.pdbx_seq_one_letter_code
_entity_poly.pdbx_strand_id
1 'polypeptide(L)'
;MKRVALLTLTAAFLSALSGCNDADVASQNLSKAADNFQINRRVVFYNGITGEYMLSIEGLCSIGNADKSREVSITCKTGPNSFKKHFLGLSDNVTYFVEQIDGADVSTYHYKVIFKPSVIVPDISVK
;
A
#
# COMPACT_ATOMS: atom_id res chain seq x y z
N MET A 1 -3.94 -20.90 -47.12
CA MET A 1 -4.88 -20.12 -46.27
C MET A 1 -4.99 -20.64 -44.85
N LYS A 2 -5.07 -21.93 -44.58
CA LYS A 2 -5.17 -22.45 -43.18
C LYS A 2 -3.94 -22.19 -42.31
N ARG A 3 -2.73 -22.10 -42.89
CA ARG A 3 -1.49 -21.83 -42.14
C ARG A 3 -1.32 -20.35 -41.76
N VAL A 4 -1.87 -19.44 -42.55
CA VAL A 4 -1.83 -17.99 -42.27
C VAL A 4 -2.82 -17.63 -41.16
N ALA A 5 -3.99 -18.26 -41.14
CA ALA A 5 -4.99 -18.06 -40.07
C ALA A 5 -4.50 -18.56 -38.72
N LEU A 6 -3.70 -19.64 -38.70
CA LEU A 6 -3.11 -20.15 -37.43
C LEU A 6 -2.04 -19.23 -36.87
N LEU A 7 -1.23 -18.60 -37.71
CA LEU A 7 -0.18 -17.66 -37.33
C LEU A 7 -0.76 -16.34 -36.81
N THR A 8 -1.84 -15.86 -37.35
CA THR A 8 -2.52 -14.65 -36.88
C THR A 8 -3.22 -14.86 -35.54
N LEU A 9 -3.76 -16.06 -35.29
CA LEU A 9 -4.41 -16.38 -34.02
C LEU A 9 -3.39 -16.47 -32.84
N THR A 10 -2.19 -17.03 -33.11
CA THR A 10 -1.12 -17.11 -32.13
C THR A 10 -0.52 -15.74 -31.79
N ALA A 11 -0.39 -14.84 -32.77
CA ALA A 11 0.12 -13.49 -32.54
C ALA A 11 -0.86 -12.64 -31.70
N ALA A 12 -2.16 -12.82 -31.88
CA ALA A 12 -3.18 -12.13 -31.08
C ALA A 12 -3.23 -12.62 -29.62
N PHE A 13 -2.86 -13.87 -29.36
CA PHE A 13 -2.83 -14.42 -28.00
C PHE A 13 -1.60 -13.99 -27.19
N LEU A 14 -0.48 -13.71 -27.86
CA LEU A 14 0.73 -13.23 -27.18
C LEU A 14 0.65 -11.76 -26.76
N SER A 15 -0.15 -10.95 -27.43
CA SER A 15 -0.33 -9.53 -27.07
C SER A 15 -1.26 -9.29 -25.87
N ALA A 16 -2.04 -10.29 -25.44
CA ALA A 16 -2.90 -10.21 -24.26
C ALA A 16 -2.17 -10.44 -22.92
N LEU A 17 -0.93 -10.88 -22.94
CA LEU A 17 -0.15 -11.22 -21.72
C LEU A 17 0.66 -10.05 -21.15
N SER A 18 0.74 -8.93 -21.85
CA SER A 18 1.55 -7.77 -21.39
C SER A 18 0.84 -6.89 -20.35
N GLY A 19 -0.47 -6.97 -20.21
CA GLY A 19 -1.23 -6.11 -19.30
C GLY A 19 -1.08 -6.42 -17.79
N CYS A 20 -0.71 -7.64 -17.42
CA CYS A 20 -0.53 -8.03 -16.02
C CYS A 20 0.83 -7.62 -15.45
N ASN A 21 1.83 -7.43 -16.30
CA ASN A 21 3.21 -7.17 -15.88
C ASN A 21 3.42 -5.73 -15.40
N ASP A 22 2.72 -4.77 -15.96
CA ASP A 22 2.88 -3.35 -15.62
C ASP A 22 2.32 -3.02 -14.24
N ALA A 23 1.20 -3.63 -13.86
CA ALA A 23 0.60 -3.46 -12.54
C ALA A 23 1.49 -4.04 -11.44
N ASP A 24 2.07 -5.21 -11.68
CA ASP A 24 2.99 -5.85 -10.72
C ASP A 24 4.27 -5.04 -10.55
N VAL A 25 4.84 -4.53 -11.63
CA VAL A 25 6.03 -3.66 -11.58
C VAL A 25 5.74 -2.37 -10.85
N ALA A 26 4.61 -1.71 -11.12
CA ALA A 26 4.20 -0.50 -10.41
C ALA A 26 4.00 -0.75 -8.92
N SER A 27 3.34 -1.84 -8.54
CA SER A 27 3.13 -2.24 -7.15
C SER A 27 4.45 -2.50 -6.42
N GLN A 28 5.39 -3.20 -7.05
CA GLN A 28 6.71 -3.45 -6.48
C GLN A 28 7.52 -2.15 -6.32
N ASN A 29 7.46 -1.25 -7.29
CA ASN A 29 8.17 0.02 -7.24
C ASN A 29 7.62 0.94 -6.16
N LEU A 30 6.30 0.97 -5.97
CA LEU A 30 5.65 1.68 -4.86
C LEU A 30 6.10 1.11 -3.51
N SER A 31 6.15 -0.20 -3.36
CA SER A 31 6.62 -0.85 -2.14
C SER A 31 8.07 -0.49 -1.83
N LYS A 32 8.95 -0.57 -2.82
CA LYS A 32 10.36 -0.18 -2.67
C LYS A 32 10.53 1.30 -2.33
N ALA A 33 9.78 2.18 -2.98
CA ALA A 33 9.82 3.62 -2.69
C ALA A 33 9.36 3.91 -1.25
N ALA A 34 8.35 3.20 -0.78
CA ALA A 34 7.89 3.32 0.59
C ALA A 34 8.91 2.80 1.60
N ASP A 35 9.56 1.68 1.33
CA ASP A 35 10.60 1.11 2.18
C ASP A 35 11.86 1.99 2.21
N ASN A 36 12.08 2.78 1.17
CA ASN A 36 13.13 3.81 1.11
C ASN A 36 12.70 5.17 1.69
N PHE A 37 11.59 5.25 2.39
CA PHE A 37 11.08 6.48 3.01
C PHE A 37 10.80 7.61 2.00
N GLN A 38 10.35 7.27 0.80
CA GLN A 38 10.04 8.23 -0.27
C GLN A 38 8.55 8.53 -0.39
N ILE A 39 7.72 7.73 0.28
CA ILE A 39 6.26 7.82 0.20
C ILE A 39 5.70 8.16 1.57
N ASN A 40 4.86 9.20 1.59
CA ASN A 40 4.11 9.58 2.78
C ASN A 40 2.93 8.63 2.99
N ARG A 41 2.87 8.00 4.15
CA ARG A 41 1.86 7.01 4.51
C ARG A 41 1.14 7.38 5.79
N ARG A 42 -0.11 6.96 5.86
CA ARG A 42 -0.89 6.92 7.10
C ARG A 42 -1.16 5.47 7.46
N VAL A 43 -0.79 5.10 8.68
CA VAL A 43 -1.07 3.79 9.26
C VAL A 43 -2.06 3.97 10.40
N VAL A 44 -3.20 3.33 10.31
CA VAL A 44 -4.27 3.46 11.30
C VAL A 44 -4.52 2.12 11.95
N PHE A 45 -4.42 2.08 13.27
CA PHE A 45 -4.80 0.95 14.10
C PHE A 45 -6.19 1.16 14.66
N TYR A 46 -7.02 0.15 14.55
CA TYR A 46 -8.40 0.23 15.01
C TYR A 46 -8.87 -1.13 15.55
N ASN A 47 -9.91 -1.06 16.39
CA ASN A 47 -10.61 -2.24 16.83
C ASN A 47 -11.61 -2.67 15.75
N GLY A 48 -11.39 -3.84 15.15
CA GLY A 48 -12.22 -4.35 14.07
C GLY A 48 -13.65 -4.74 14.49
N ILE A 49 -13.90 -4.91 15.79
CA ILE A 49 -15.21 -5.24 16.33
C ILE A 49 -16.02 -3.98 16.64
N THR A 50 -15.41 -3.02 17.33
CA THR A 50 -16.10 -1.78 17.74
C THR A 50 -16.00 -0.65 16.72
N GLY A 51 -15.02 -0.72 15.82
CA GLY A 51 -14.71 0.34 14.87
C GLY A 51 -13.97 1.54 15.49
N GLU A 52 -13.54 1.43 16.74
CA GLU A 52 -12.82 2.51 17.42
C GLU A 52 -11.38 2.62 16.92
N TYR A 53 -10.97 3.84 16.62
CA TYR A 53 -9.59 4.16 16.26
C TYR A 53 -8.73 4.24 17.52
N MET A 54 -7.59 3.55 17.47
CA MET A 54 -6.67 3.47 18.61
C MET A 54 -5.45 4.37 18.43
N LEU A 55 -4.88 4.37 17.21
CA LEU A 55 -3.64 5.08 16.92
C LEU A 55 -3.55 5.36 15.42
N SER A 56 -3.07 6.54 15.07
CA SER A 56 -2.70 6.90 13.71
C SER A 56 -1.25 7.38 13.68
N ILE A 57 -0.50 6.88 12.72
CA ILE A 57 0.89 7.27 12.46
C ILE A 57 0.98 7.77 11.04
N GLU A 58 1.42 9.02 10.86
CA GLU A 58 1.60 9.63 9.54
C GLU A 58 3.06 10.04 9.33
N GLY A 59 3.56 9.83 8.13
CA GLY A 59 4.90 10.23 7.75
C GLY A 59 5.53 9.33 6.70
N LEU A 60 6.80 9.57 6.45
CA LEU A 60 7.64 8.73 5.60
C LEU A 60 7.99 7.45 6.36
N CYS A 61 7.12 6.45 6.24
CA CYS A 61 7.18 5.26 7.07
C CYS A 61 7.30 3.99 6.23
N SER A 62 8.19 3.10 6.65
CA SER A 62 8.32 1.72 6.18
C SER A 62 7.67 0.77 7.18
N ILE A 63 7.03 -0.27 6.66
CA ILE A 63 6.35 -1.28 7.45
C ILE A 63 7.15 -2.56 7.38
N GLY A 64 7.60 -3.01 8.54
CA GLY A 64 8.30 -4.27 8.66
C GLY A 64 7.34 -5.46 8.63
N ASN A 65 7.80 -6.56 8.03
CA ASN A 65 7.04 -7.78 7.94
C ASN A 65 6.68 -8.33 9.31
N ALA A 66 5.40 -8.52 9.51
CA ALA A 66 4.83 -9.18 10.69
C ALA A 66 4.87 -10.71 10.60
N ASP A 67 5.75 -11.28 9.77
CA ASP A 67 5.70 -12.71 9.38
C ASP A 67 5.96 -13.71 10.50
N LYS A 68 6.29 -13.28 11.72
CA LYS A 68 6.69 -14.23 12.77
C LYS A 68 5.92 -14.12 14.09
N SER A 69 5.16 -13.08 14.27
CA SER A 69 4.37 -12.89 15.49
C SER A 69 3.28 -11.89 15.18
N ARG A 70 2.19 -11.95 15.87
CA ARG A 70 1.11 -10.96 15.78
C ARG A 70 1.59 -9.54 16.14
N GLU A 71 2.65 -9.11 15.49
CA GLU A 71 3.31 -7.83 15.70
C GLU A 71 3.63 -7.19 14.36
N VAL A 72 3.40 -5.92 14.24
CA VAL A 72 3.84 -5.10 13.12
C VAL A 72 4.82 -4.05 13.61
N SER A 73 5.90 -3.85 12.90
CA SER A 73 6.83 -2.76 13.18
C SER A 73 6.72 -1.67 12.12
N ILE A 74 6.71 -0.42 12.57
CA ILE A 74 6.63 0.74 11.70
C ILE A 74 7.84 1.61 12.00
N THR A 75 8.67 1.84 10.99
CA THR A 75 9.83 2.72 11.07
C THR A 75 9.54 3.98 10.27
N CYS A 76 9.58 5.14 10.92
CA CYS A 76 9.34 6.42 10.29
C CYS A 76 10.58 7.30 10.34
N LYS A 77 10.87 7.96 9.22
CA LYS A 77 11.92 8.96 9.11
C LYS A 77 11.42 10.29 9.66
N THR A 78 12.11 10.81 10.65
CA THR A 78 11.74 12.06 11.34
C THR A 78 12.68 13.23 11.04
N GLY A 79 13.79 12.96 10.36
CA GLY A 79 14.79 13.95 9.95
C GLY A 79 15.84 13.34 9.04
N PRO A 80 16.86 14.09 8.60
CA PRO A 80 17.86 13.61 7.63
C PRO A 80 18.53 12.29 8.04
N ASN A 81 18.84 12.13 9.32
CA ASN A 81 19.47 10.94 9.90
C ASN A 81 18.74 10.45 11.15
N SER A 82 17.47 10.79 11.29
CA SER A 82 16.67 10.50 12.48
C SER A 82 15.48 9.63 12.14
N PHE A 83 15.28 8.57 12.94
CA PHE A 83 14.22 7.59 12.72
C PHE A 83 13.55 7.25 14.06
N LYS A 84 12.26 6.95 14.00
CA LYS A 84 11.49 6.36 15.10
C LYS A 84 10.95 5.02 14.67
N LYS A 85 11.00 4.04 15.56
CA LYS A 85 10.40 2.73 15.31
C LYS A 85 9.34 2.43 16.36
N HIS A 86 8.21 1.97 15.87
CA HIS A 86 7.06 1.55 16.67
C HIS A 86 6.86 0.05 16.50
N PHE A 87 6.56 -0.63 17.60
CA PHE A 87 6.16 -2.03 17.60
C PHE A 87 4.73 -2.11 18.13
N LEU A 88 3.87 -2.74 17.38
CA LEU A 88 2.45 -2.83 17.72
C LEU A 88 1.99 -4.27 17.65
N GLY A 89 1.41 -4.74 18.75
CA GLY A 89 0.82 -6.06 18.83
C GLY A 89 -0.52 -6.09 18.08
N LEU A 90 -0.73 -7.17 17.35
CA LEU A 90 -2.00 -7.45 16.69
C LEU A 90 -2.74 -8.54 17.47
N SER A 91 -4.04 -8.38 17.63
CA SER A 91 -4.92 -9.36 18.24
C SER A 91 -6.10 -9.65 17.32
N ASP A 92 -6.98 -10.57 17.73
CA ASP A 92 -8.17 -10.88 16.95
C ASP A 92 -9.11 -9.67 16.78
N ASN A 93 -9.01 -8.71 17.69
CA ASN A 93 -9.83 -7.49 17.70
C ASN A 93 -9.10 -6.27 17.13
N VAL A 94 -7.76 -6.28 17.11
CA VAL A 94 -6.95 -5.14 16.69
C VAL A 94 -6.33 -5.44 15.34
N THR A 95 -6.62 -4.58 14.39
CA THR A 95 -6.05 -4.63 13.04
C THR A 95 -5.60 -3.24 12.61
N TYR A 96 -4.99 -3.16 11.44
CA TYR A 96 -4.55 -1.90 10.88
C TYR A 96 -4.78 -1.85 9.38
N PHE A 97 -4.88 -0.65 8.85
CA PHE A 97 -4.76 -0.40 7.43
C PHE A 97 -3.70 0.65 7.15
N VAL A 98 -3.20 0.63 5.94
CA VAL A 98 -2.19 1.56 5.47
C VAL A 98 -2.69 2.21 4.19
N GLU A 99 -2.65 3.52 4.15
CA GLU A 99 -2.90 4.27 2.94
C GLU A 99 -1.68 5.13 2.57
N GLN A 100 -1.52 5.34 1.30
CA GLN A 100 -0.60 6.33 0.78
C GLN A 100 -1.34 7.67 0.72
N ILE A 101 -0.78 8.72 1.33
CA ILE A 101 -1.47 10.02 1.43
C ILE A 101 -1.46 10.73 0.08
N ASP A 102 -0.30 10.74 -0.57
CA ASP A 102 -0.13 11.39 -1.86
C ASP A 102 0.14 10.36 -2.96
N GLY A 103 -0.34 10.62 -4.17
CA GLY A 103 0.05 9.83 -5.32
C GLY A 103 1.54 9.97 -5.60
N ALA A 104 2.24 8.88 -5.86
CA ALA A 104 3.62 8.92 -6.33
C ALA A 104 3.66 8.64 -7.84
N ASP A 105 4.45 9.43 -8.56
CA ASP A 105 4.71 9.21 -9.99
C ASP A 105 5.52 7.92 -10.18
N VAL A 106 4.80 6.83 -10.29
CA VAL A 106 5.35 5.57 -10.81
C VAL A 106 4.64 5.33 -12.13
N SER A 107 5.33 5.63 -13.22
CA SER A 107 4.85 5.51 -14.60
C SER A 107 3.42 4.96 -14.79
N THR A 108 2.49 5.88 -15.03
CA THR A 108 1.29 5.71 -15.88
C THR A 108 0.31 4.61 -15.53
N TYR A 109 -0.58 4.79 -14.52
CA TYR A 109 -2.00 4.42 -14.67
C TYR A 109 -2.81 4.87 -13.45
N HIS A 110 -4.03 5.32 -13.69
CA HIS A 110 -4.95 5.76 -12.65
C HIS A 110 -5.35 4.62 -11.73
N TYR A 111 -4.94 4.72 -10.47
CA TYR A 111 -5.47 3.89 -9.39
C TYR A 111 -6.45 4.72 -8.56
N LYS A 112 -7.67 4.23 -8.43
CA LYS A 112 -8.69 4.90 -7.62
C LYS A 112 -9.20 3.94 -6.55
N VAL A 113 -8.87 4.21 -5.29
CA VAL A 113 -9.51 3.54 -4.15
C VAL A 113 -10.65 4.42 -3.67
N ILE A 114 -11.87 3.89 -3.71
CA ILE A 114 -13.04 4.58 -3.17
C ILE A 114 -13.43 3.87 -1.89
N PHE A 115 -13.11 4.47 -0.74
CA PHE A 115 -13.68 4.06 0.52
C PHE A 115 -15.07 4.69 0.69
N LYS A 116 -16.01 3.92 1.22
CA LYS A 116 -17.32 4.49 1.56
C LYS A 116 -17.15 5.53 2.67
N PRO A 117 -17.63 6.78 2.49
CA PRO A 117 -17.38 7.88 3.41
C PRO A 117 -17.95 7.70 4.82
N SER A 118 -18.84 6.74 5.02
CA SER A 118 -19.49 6.50 6.32
C SER A 118 -18.55 5.99 7.42
N VAL A 119 -17.29 5.67 7.08
CA VAL A 119 -16.31 5.13 8.02
C VAL A 119 -15.07 6.03 8.17
N ILE A 120 -14.99 7.12 7.40
CA ILE A 120 -13.86 8.04 7.46
C ILE A 120 -14.17 9.12 8.50
N VAL A 121 -13.44 9.10 9.61
CA VAL A 121 -13.48 10.20 10.58
C VAL A 121 -12.87 11.44 9.92
N PRO A 122 -13.57 12.60 9.95
CA PRO A 122 -13.01 13.84 9.44
C PRO A 122 -11.76 14.22 10.23
N ASP A 123 -10.81 14.80 9.50
CA ASP A 123 -9.50 15.28 9.91
C ASP A 123 -9.46 15.78 11.37
N ILE A 124 -8.82 15.01 12.25
CA ILE A 124 -8.53 15.47 13.60
C ILE A 124 -7.12 16.05 13.55
N SER A 125 -7.03 17.35 13.31
CA SER A 125 -5.79 18.07 13.52
C SER A 125 -5.49 18.14 15.01
N VAL A 126 -4.62 17.29 15.49
CA VAL A 126 -4.03 17.43 16.82
C VAL A 126 -2.97 18.53 16.72
N LYS A 127 -3.24 19.66 17.33
CA LYS A 127 -2.26 20.74 17.54
C LYS A 127 -1.21 20.31 18.53
#